data_ac61da5b91e6d4b5789c6e4911debfbf
#
_entry.id   ac61da5b91e6d4b5789c6e4911debfbf
#
_cell.length_a   1.000
_cell.length_b   1.000
_cell.length_c   1.000
_cell.angle_alpha   90.00
_cell.angle_beta   90.00
_cell.angle_gamma   90.00
#
_symmetry.space_group_name_H-M   'P 1'
#
loop_
_entity.id
_entity.type
_entity.pdbx_description
1 polymer ?
#
loop_
_entity_poly.entity_id
_entity_poly.type
_entity_poly.pdbx_seq_one_letter_code
_entity_poly.pdbx_strand_id
1 'polypeptide(L)'
;MLGTLNPGEEAQLRQTIEMFEVITQSQPQDYQSLEILKEAYLKLGLEAEVIQTSKRIAQAYVQLGQLSSAILEFETILQRHPEDRDAMQAMAQIESQANNLTKAPPMEAEPPPAPKVSATTLSKKVGGKVVPQQLDVDDGRAQMFKIFVESKLIAAGDFDVCWPVPKLNAPPGKAVEPFVQNLAEKQYMPLEKSLKLLADRSRLAYMPLDRYELDMDLARTAPRDVCQRWCVLPFDRMSKSVFVATCNPFNKQAATDLSGTIKNRMLWCLTTPTDLLRILGKVFR
;
A
#
# COMPACT_ATOMS: atom_id res chain seq x y z
N MET A 1 -9.70 -0.40 -34.55
CA MET A 1 -9.62 -1.53 -35.50
C MET A 1 -9.22 -2.75 -34.67
N LEU A 2 -10.16 -3.65 -34.40
CA LEU A 2 -9.90 -4.94 -33.76
C LEU A 2 -9.19 -5.80 -34.84
N GLY A 3 -7.92 -6.15 -34.56
CA GLY A 3 -7.16 -7.05 -35.41
C GLY A 3 -7.89 -8.40 -35.50
N THR A 4 -8.00 -8.96 -36.71
CA THR A 4 -8.54 -10.31 -36.90
C THR A 4 -7.66 -11.30 -36.16
N LEU A 5 -8.19 -11.88 -35.07
CA LEU A 5 -7.53 -12.95 -34.32
C LEU A 5 -7.31 -14.16 -35.22
N ASN A 6 -6.15 -14.77 -35.13
CA ASN A 6 -5.90 -16.05 -35.80
C ASN A 6 -6.74 -17.15 -35.15
N PRO A 7 -7.23 -18.15 -35.92
CA PRO A 7 -8.04 -19.25 -35.38
C PRO A 7 -7.38 -19.99 -34.20
N GLY A 8 -6.04 -20.04 -34.16
CA GLY A 8 -5.29 -20.62 -33.06
C GLY A 8 -5.32 -19.78 -31.79
N GLU A 9 -5.23 -18.46 -31.90
CA GLU A 9 -5.33 -17.52 -30.79
C GLU A 9 -6.73 -17.50 -30.18
N GLU A 10 -7.75 -17.58 -31.04
CA GLU A 10 -9.15 -17.69 -30.60
C GLU A 10 -9.39 -18.96 -29.79
N ALA A 11 -8.86 -20.11 -30.25
CA ALA A 11 -8.97 -21.36 -29.51
C ALA A 11 -8.26 -21.31 -28.13
N GLN A 12 -7.08 -20.70 -28.06
CA GLN A 12 -6.35 -20.51 -26.82
C GLN A 12 -7.11 -19.59 -25.85
N LEU A 13 -7.70 -18.51 -26.34
CA LEU A 13 -8.49 -17.60 -25.51
C LEU A 13 -9.75 -18.30 -24.97
N ARG A 14 -10.42 -19.12 -25.75
CA ARG A 14 -11.57 -19.91 -25.30
C ARG A 14 -11.18 -20.93 -24.22
N GLN A 15 -10.06 -21.62 -24.39
CA GLN A 15 -9.54 -22.53 -23.37
C GLN A 15 -9.16 -21.78 -22.08
N THR A 16 -8.59 -20.59 -22.19
CA THR A 16 -8.30 -19.72 -21.04
C THR A 16 -9.60 -19.34 -20.32
N ILE A 17 -10.64 -18.97 -21.05
CA ILE A 17 -11.95 -18.64 -20.49
C ILE A 17 -12.51 -19.84 -19.69
N GLU A 18 -12.58 -21.02 -20.28
CA GLU A 18 -13.09 -22.22 -19.61
C GLU A 18 -12.36 -22.50 -18.29
N MET A 19 -11.02 -22.38 -18.28
CA MET A 19 -10.21 -22.59 -17.10
C MET A 19 -10.50 -21.55 -16.01
N PHE A 20 -10.53 -20.27 -16.37
CA PHE A 20 -10.74 -19.19 -15.42
C PHE A 20 -12.19 -19.06 -14.95
N GLU A 21 -13.16 -19.47 -15.75
CA GLU A 21 -14.56 -19.59 -15.29
C GLU A 21 -14.69 -20.58 -14.15
N VAL A 22 -14.07 -21.76 -14.22
CA VAL A 22 -14.06 -22.75 -13.14
C VAL A 22 -13.39 -22.19 -11.89
N ILE A 23 -12.26 -21.49 -12.04
CA ILE A 23 -11.56 -20.88 -10.90
C ILE A 23 -12.44 -19.81 -10.25
N THR A 24 -13.03 -18.91 -11.03
CA THR A 24 -13.85 -17.80 -10.53
C THR A 24 -15.23 -18.23 -10.00
N GLN A 25 -15.69 -19.45 -10.33
CA GLN A 25 -16.86 -20.05 -9.69
C GLN A 25 -16.54 -20.59 -8.29
N SER A 26 -15.36 -21.20 -8.12
CA SER A 26 -14.90 -21.71 -6.81
C SER A 26 -14.36 -20.59 -5.90
N GLN A 27 -13.81 -19.52 -6.46
CA GLN A 27 -13.26 -18.38 -5.73
C GLN A 27 -13.81 -17.04 -6.27
N PRO A 28 -15.05 -16.67 -5.91
CA PRO A 28 -15.71 -15.46 -6.45
C PRO A 28 -15.01 -14.14 -6.10
N GLN A 29 -14.15 -14.14 -5.08
CA GLN A 29 -13.42 -12.95 -4.60
C GLN A 29 -12.02 -12.81 -5.25
N ASP A 30 -11.61 -13.77 -6.08
CA ASP A 30 -10.35 -13.70 -6.81
C ASP A 30 -10.47 -12.77 -8.01
N TYR A 31 -10.33 -11.46 -7.74
CA TYR A 31 -10.43 -10.43 -8.78
C TYR A 31 -9.31 -10.55 -9.82
N GLN A 32 -8.15 -11.16 -9.50
CA GLN A 32 -7.07 -11.36 -10.46
C GLN A 32 -7.46 -12.34 -11.56
N SER A 33 -8.06 -13.47 -11.18
CA SER A 33 -8.62 -14.42 -12.15
C SER A 33 -9.77 -13.82 -12.95
N LEU A 34 -10.60 -12.96 -12.31
CA LEU A 34 -11.66 -12.22 -13.00
C LEU A 34 -11.10 -11.19 -13.98
N GLU A 35 -9.98 -10.52 -13.70
CA GLU A 35 -9.32 -9.59 -14.61
C GLU A 35 -8.79 -10.30 -15.87
N ILE A 36 -8.18 -11.49 -15.70
CA ILE A 36 -7.73 -12.31 -16.84
C ILE A 36 -8.92 -12.73 -17.70
N LEU A 37 -10.01 -13.15 -17.07
CA LEU A 37 -11.24 -13.53 -17.75
C LEU A 37 -11.84 -12.35 -18.54
N LYS A 38 -11.90 -11.16 -17.94
CA LYS A 38 -12.33 -9.92 -18.59
C LYS A 38 -11.48 -9.57 -19.81
N GLU A 39 -10.15 -9.71 -19.71
CA GLU A 39 -9.23 -9.44 -20.82
C GLU A 39 -9.45 -10.43 -21.97
N ALA A 40 -9.66 -11.72 -21.66
CA ALA A 40 -9.94 -12.74 -22.66
C ALA A 40 -11.25 -12.47 -23.40
N TYR A 41 -12.32 -12.11 -22.68
CA TYR A 41 -13.59 -11.71 -23.29
C TYR A 41 -13.46 -10.44 -24.15
N LEU A 42 -12.68 -9.47 -23.69
CA LEU A 42 -12.45 -8.23 -24.43
C LEU A 42 -11.72 -8.49 -25.74
N LYS A 43 -10.73 -9.40 -25.77
CA LYS A 43 -10.03 -9.82 -27.00
C LYS A 43 -10.94 -10.53 -27.97
N LEU A 44 -11.90 -11.31 -27.49
CA LEU A 44 -12.90 -11.99 -28.31
C LEU A 44 -14.06 -11.09 -28.74
N GLY A 45 -14.14 -9.84 -28.24
CA GLY A 45 -15.24 -8.91 -28.55
C GLY A 45 -16.57 -9.28 -27.90
N LEU A 46 -16.54 -10.08 -26.83
CA LEU A 46 -17.72 -10.53 -26.09
C LEU A 46 -18.10 -9.46 -25.03
N GLU A 47 -18.76 -8.40 -25.47
CA GLU A 47 -18.99 -7.20 -24.66
C GLU A 47 -19.93 -7.44 -23.47
N ALA A 48 -20.93 -8.29 -23.62
CA ALA A 48 -21.85 -8.64 -22.53
C ALA A 48 -21.11 -9.35 -21.37
N GLU A 49 -20.22 -10.28 -21.71
CA GLU A 49 -19.40 -11.04 -20.77
C GLU A 49 -18.36 -10.13 -20.10
N VAL A 50 -17.80 -9.15 -20.80
CA VAL A 50 -16.91 -8.13 -20.25
C VAL A 50 -17.63 -7.35 -19.16
N ILE A 51 -18.85 -6.86 -19.42
CA ILE A 51 -19.63 -6.10 -18.42
C ILE A 51 -19.97 -6.95 -17.20
N GLN A 52 -20.43 -8.17 -17.44
CA GLN A 52 -20.77 -9.11 -16.36
C GLN A 52 -19.55 -9.39 -15.48
N THR A 53 -18.38 -9.60 -16.10
CA THR A 53 -17.13 -9.85 -15.38
C THR A 53 -16.65 -8.58 -14.65
N SER A 54 -16.77 -7.40 -15.23
CA SER A 54 -16.49 -6.12 -14.58
C SER A 54 -17.36 -5.90 -13.34
N LYS A 55 -18.65 -6.24 -13.39
CA LYS A 55 -19.53 -6.20 -12.21
C LYS A 55 -19.04 -7.14 -11.10
N ARG A 56 -18.59 -8.35 -11.46
CA ARG A 56 -18.04 -9.32 -10.49
C ARG A 56 -16.73 -8.81 -9.87
N ILE A 57 -15.85 -8.18 -10.65
CA ILE A 57 -14.62 -7.54 -10.16
C ILE A 57 -14.96 -6.43 -9.17
N ALA A 58 -15.89 -5.54 -9.52
CA ALA A 58 -16.32 -4.45 -8.64
C ALA A 58 -16.92 -4.97 -7.32
N GLN A 59 -17.74 -6.03 -7.38
CA GLN A 59 -18.29 -6.69 -6.19
C GLN A 59 -17.18 -7.33 -5.33
N ALA A 60 -16.18 -7.98 -5.94
CA ALA A 60 -15.02 -8.51 -5.23
C ALA A 60 -14.25 -7.40 -4.50
N TYR A 61 -14.05 -6.24 -5.13
CA TYR A 61 -13.44 -5.08 -4.50
C TYR A 61 -14.26 -4.54 -3.32
N VAL A 62 -15.61 -4.49 -3.43
CA VAL A 62 -16.49 -4.11 -2.31
C VAL A 62 -16.32 -5.05 -1.13
N GLN A 63 -16.32 -6.37 -1.37
CA GLN A 63 -16.16 -7.38 -0.33
C GLN A 63 -14.78 -7.33 0.34
N LEU A 64 -13.75 -6.93 -0.40
CA LEU A 64 -12.39 -6.71 0.11
C LEU A 64 -12.20 -5.35 0.81
N GLY A 65 -13.26 -4.52 0.88
CA GLY A 65 -13.19 -3.18 1.45
C GLY A 65 -12.45 -2.16 0.58
N GLN A 66 -12.15 -2.50 -0.68
CA GLN A 66 -11.46 -1.62 -1.63
C GLN A 66 -12.45 -0.74 -2.39
N LEU A 67 -13.17 0.11 -1.67
CA LEU A 67 -14.29 0.89 -2.22
C LEU A 67 -13.89 1.80 -3.38
N SER A 68 -12.70 2.40 -3.33
CA SER A 68 -12.19 3.26 -4.42
C SER A 68 -11.99 2.49 -5.73
N SER A 69 -11.47 1.25 -5.66
CA SER A 69 -11.30 0.39 -6.83
C SER A 69 -12.65 -0.08 -7.38
N ALA A 70 -13.61 -0.38 -6.49
CA ALA A 70 -14.96 -0.73 -6.88
C ALA A 70 -15.67 0.42 -7.61
N ILE A 71 -15.53 1.66 -7.11
CA ILE A 71 -16.09 2.86 -7.76
C ILE A 71 -15.54 3.02 -9.17
N LEU A 72 -14.22 2.94 -9.35
CA LEU A 72 -13.59 3.08 -10.65
C LEU A 72 -14.07 2.03 -11.66
N GLU A 73 -14.28 0.79 -11.20
CA GLU A 73 -14.79 -0.28 -12.07
C GLU A 73 -16.25 -0.05 -12.44
N PHE A 74 -17.10 0.39 -11.50
CA PHE A 74 -18.49 0.76 -11.81
C PHE A 74 -18.58 1.99 -12.70
N GLU A 75 -17.74 3.00 -12.52
CA GLU A 75 -17.65 4.16 -13.41
C GLU A 75 -17.29 3.74 -14.83
N THR A 76 -16.36 2.79 -14.99
CA THR A 76 -15.97 2.25 -16.30
C THR A 76 -17.14 1.56 -16.99
N ILE A 77 -17.98 0.83 -16.23
CA ILE A 77 -19.20 0.22 -16.75
C ILE A 77 -20.19 1.31 -17.19
N LEU A 78 -20.44 2.30 -16.35
CA LEU A 78 -21.40 3.37 -16.63
C LEU A 78 -20.98 4.31 -17.78
N GLN A 79 -19.67 4.47 -18.02
CA GLN A 79 -19.17 5.19 -19.19
C GLN A 79 -19.54 4.52 -20.50
N ARG A 80 -19.63 3.19 -20.52
CA ARG A 80 -20.03 2.42 -21.73
C ARG A 80 -21.53 2.15 -21.78
N HIS A 81 -22.12 1.95 -20.62
CA HIS A 81 -23.54 1.60 -20.44
C HIS A 81 -24.16 2.50 -19.35
N PRO A 82 -24.52 3.75 -19.68
CA PRO A 82 -25.03 4.73 -18.70
C PRO A 82 -26.34 4.31 -18.01
N GLU A 83 -27.11 3.40 -18.65
CA GLU A 83 -28.41 2.93 -18.14
C GLU A 83 -28.30 1.62 -17.33
N ASP A 84 -27.10 1.16 -17.00
CA ASP A 84 -26.93 -0.05 -16.21
C ASP A 84 -27.39 0.15 -14.76
N ARG A 85 -28.57 -0.37 -14.45
CA ARG A 85 -29.22 -0.17 -13.13
C ARG A 85 -28.44 -0.80 -11.98
N ASP A 86 -27.82 -1.95 -12.23
CA ASP A 86 -27.06 -2.65 -11.18
C ASP A 86 -25.82 -1.86 -10.78
N ALA A 87 -25.10 -1.30 -11.75
CA ALA A 87 -23.93 -0.46 -11.52
C ALA A 87 -24.31 0.84 -10.79
N MET A 88 -25.40 1.51 -11.20
CA MET A 88 -25.91 2.70 -10.51
C MET A 88 -26.32 2.41 -9.08
N GLN A 89 -27.04 1.30 -8.84
CA GLN A 89 -27.48 0.92 -7.50
C GLN A 89 -26.31 0.57 -6.60
N ALA A 90 -25.31 -0.15 -7.13
CA ALA A 90 -24.11 -0.50 -6.38
C ALA A 90 -23.30 0.75 -6.01
N MET A 91 -23.16 1.72 -6.90
CA MET A 91 -22.52 3.01 -6.59
C MET A 91 -23.23 3.76 -5.48
N ALA A 92 -24.56 3.88 -5.56
CA ALA A 92 -25.37 4.54 -4.53
C ALA A 92 -25.24 3.84 -3.16
N GLN A 93 -25.11 2.50 -3.12
CA GLN A 93 -24.84 1.76 -1.89
C GLN A 93 -23.44 2.06 -1.32
N ILE A 94 -22.40 2.11 -2.17
CA ILE A 94 -21.05 2.45 -1.73
C ILE A 94 -20.99 3.86 -1.17
N GLU A 95 -21.63 4.84 -1.83
CA GLU A 95 -21.71 6.21 -1.34
C GLU A 95 -22.45 6.31 -0.01
N SER A 96 -23.54 5.55 0.17
CA SER A 96 -24.26 5.52 1.44
C SER A 96 -23.42 4.91 2.58
N GLN A 97 -22.62 3.90 2.29
CA GLN A 97 -21.69 3.31 3.25
C GLN A 97 -20.56 4.26 3.60
N ALA A 98 -20.00 4.97 2.62
CA ALA A 98 -18.95 5.97 2.83
C ALA A 98 -19.47 7.14 3.68
N ASN A 99 -20.70 7.60 3.43
CA ASN A 99 -21.36 8.66 4.20
C ASN A 99 -21.71 8.22 5.63
N ASN A 100 -21.98 6.93 5.87
CA ASN A 100 -22.23 6.39 7.21
C ASN A 100 -20.94 6.25 8.03
N LEU A 101 -19.78 6.08 7.38
CA LEU A 101 -18.47 6.09 8.04
C LEU A 101 -18.01 7.51 8.41
N THR A 102 -18.56 8.55 7.73
CA THR A 102 -18.28 9.95 8.04
C THR A 102 -19.29 10.58 9.01
N LYS A 103 -20.40 9.91 9.30
CA LYS A 103 -21.35 10.33 10.34
C LYS A 103 -21.03 9.66 11.69
N ALA A 104 -19.88 9.98 12.27
CA ALA A 104 -19.77 10.05 13.72
C ALA A 104 -20.56 11.29 14.19
N PRO A 105 -21.35 11.24 15.30
CA PRO A 105 -22.11 12.39 15.75
C PRO A 105 -21.16 13.56 16.03
N PRO A 106 -21.56 14.80 15.70
CA PRO A 106 -20.76 15.96 16.03
C PRO A 106 -20.70 16.09 17.55
N MET A 107 -19.53 15.87 18.10
CA MET A 107 -19.22 16.30 19.47
C MET A 107 -19.17 17.83 19.43
N GLU A 108 -20.17 18.40 20.06
CA GLU A 108 -20.38 19.82 20.28
C GLU A 108 -19.10 20.44 20.83
N ALA A 109 -18.49 21.32 20.05
CA ALA A 109 -17.29 22.04 20.45
C ALA A 109 -17.71 23.17 21.39
N GLU A 110 -17.46 23.01 22.67
CA GLU A 110 -17.40 24.15 23.59
C GLU A 110 -16.14 24.98 23.30
N PRO A 111 -16.25 26.33 23.33
CA PRO A 111 -15.11 27.21 23.05
C PRO A 111 -14.10 27.20 24.21
N PRO A 112 -12.80 27.34 23.94
CA PRO A 112 -11.77 27.26 24.94
C PRO A 112 -11.76 28.52 25.83
N PRO A 113 -11.65 28.39 27.17
CA PRO A 113 -11.32 29.53 28.03
C PRO A 113 -9.84 29.86 27.96
N ALA A 114 -9.57 31.15 27.91
CA ALA A 114 -8.26 31.77 27.85
C ALA A 114 -7.36 31.45 29.07
N PRO A 115 -6.02 31.62 28.92
CA PRO A 115 -5.04 31.09 29.87
C PRO A 115 -4.91 31.93 31.14
N LYS A 116 -4.93 31.27 32.27
CA LYS A 116 -4.40 31.88 33.53
C LYS A 116 -3.12 31.16 33.92
N VAL A 117 -2.03 31.91 33.87
CA VAL A 117 -0.74 31.58 34.48
C VAL A 117 -0.88 31.52 35.97
N SER A 118 -0.40 30.47 36.59
CA SER A 118 0.21 30.54 37.94
C SER A 118 1.10 29.33 38.20
N ALA A 119 2.34 29.64 38.49
CA ALA A 119 3.38 28.74 38.97
C ALA A 119 3.09 28.26 40.40
N THR A 120 3.50 27.07 40.74
CA THR A 120 4.28 26.74 41.96
C THR A 120 4.45 25.23 42.13
N THR A 121 5.69 24.79 42.03
CA THR A 121 6.43 23.72 42.74
C THR A 121 5.66 22.69 43.58
N LEU A 122 5.97 21.40 43.41
CA LEU A 122 6.78 20.60 44.34
C LEU A 122 6.85 19.11 43.92
N SER A 123 8.03 18.59 44.04
CA SER A 123 8.48 17.22 43.82
C SER A 123 7.64 16.13 44.47
N LYS A 124 7.46 14.99 43.71
CA LYS A 124 7.65 13.66 44.35
C LYS A 124 8.04 12.61 43.30
N LYS A 125 9.21 12.04 43.47
CA LYS A 125 9.72 10.86 42.82
C LYS A 125 8.80 9.67 43.04
N VAL A 126 8.37 8.98 41.99
CA VAL A 126 8.19 7.53 41.97
C VAL A 126 8.46 7.06 40.52
N GLY A 127 9.29 6.02 40.38
CA GLY A 127 9.75 5.50 39.14
C GLY A 127 8.60 4.97 38.27
N GLY A 128 8.54 5.47 37.07
CA GLY A 128 7.67 5.00 36.00
C GLY A 128 8.45 5.10 34.72
N LYS A 129 8.52 3.98 33.97
CA LYS A 129 9.11 3.86 32.64
C LYS A 129 8.74 5.08 31.81
N VAL A 130 9.76 5.76 31.32
CA VAL A 130 9.60 6.80 30.30
C VAL A 130 9.07 6.13 29.04
N VAL A 131 7.78 6.25 28.81
CA VAL A 131 7.18 5.98 27.51
C VAL A 131 7.51 7.22 26.64
N PRO A 132 8.24 7.10 25.53
CA PRO A 132 8.46 8.23 24.65
C PRO A 132 7.09 8.71 24.16
N GLN A 133 6.81 10.01 24.27
CA GLN A 133 5.67 10.62 23.60
C GLN A 133 5.77 10.30 22.10
N GLN A 134 4.97 9.37 21.63
CA GLN A 134 4.78 9.13 20.21
C GLN A 134 4.04 10.34 19.65
N LEU A 135 4.75 11.18 18.91
CA LEU A 135 4.14 12.00 17.87
C LEU A 135 3.29 11.05 17.01
N ASP A 136 2.09 11.47 16.68
CA ASP A 136 1.10 10.70 15.93
C ASP A 136 1.56 10.55 14.47
N VAL A 137 2.55 9.69 14.25
CA VAL A 137 3.19 9.44 12.95
C VAL A 137 2.73 8.08 12.45
N ASP A 138 2.03 8.06 11.33
CA ASP A 138 1.59 6.81 10.69
C ASP A 138 2.77 6.18 9.91
N ASP A 139 3.73 5.65 10.65
CA ASP A 139 4.93 4.98 10.12
C ASP A 139 4.68 3.50 9.77
N GLY A 140 3.43 3.04 9.85
CA GLY A 140 3.03 1.68 9.55
C GLY A 140 3.23 0.68 10.71
N ARG A 141 3.66 1.15 11.90
CA ARG A 141 3.92 0.28 13.06
C ARG A 141 2.71 -0.58 13.43
N ALA A 142 1.51 -0.01 13.43
CA ALA A 142 0.29 -0.72 13.83
C ALA A 142 -0.03 -1.89 12.88
N GLN A 143 0.11 -1.69 11.58
CA GLN A 143 -0.09 -2.74 10.58
C GLN A 143 0.99 -3.82 10.66
N MET A 144 2.25 -3.43 10.82
CA MET A 144 3.35 -4.36 11.00
C MET A 144 3.18 -5.18 12.28
N PHE A 145 2.72 -4.56 13.37
CA PHE A 145 2.42 -5.26 14.63
C PHE A 145 1.35 -6.35 14.42
N LYS A 146 0.26 -6.03 13.73
CA LYS A 146 -0.78 -7.01 13.39
C LYS A 146 -0.22 -8.19 12.60
N ILE A 147 0.63 -7.90 11.60
CA ILE A 147 1.17 -8.93 10.72
C ILE A 147 2.16 -9.84 11.44
N PHE A 148 3.01 -9.32 12.31
CA PHE A 148 4.10 -10.09 12.91
C PHE A 148 3.76 -10.62 14.32
N VAL A 149 3.06 -9.84 15.13
CA VAL A 149 2.78 -10.18 16.54
C VAL A 149 1.42 -10.88 16.69
N GLU A 150 0.35 -10.30 16.15
CA GLU A 150 -0.99 -10.92 16.27
C GLU A 150 -1.07 -12.26 15.50
N SER A 151 -0.28 -12.43 14.44
CA SER A 151 -0.11 -13.72 13.77
C SER A 151 0.82 -14.69 14.52
N LYS A 152 1.29 -14.34 15.73
CA LYS A 152 2.15 -15.15 16.59
C LYS A 152 3.47 -15.58 15.93
N LEU A 153 4.01 -14.77 15.03
CA LEU A 153 5.29 -15.04 14.36
C LEU A 153 6.47 -14.59 15.20
N ILE A 154 6.30 -13.49 15.96
CA ILE A 154 7.28 -12.95 16.92
C ILE A 154 6.56 -12.47 18.19
N ALA A 155 7.30 -12.37 19.29
CA ALA A 155 6.76 -11.81 20.52
C ALA A 155 6.67 -10.26 20.44
N ALA A 156 5.74 -9.65 21.20
CA ALA A 156 5.58 -8.19 21.22
C ALA A 156 6.85 -7.46 21.69
N GLY A 157 7.56 -8.03 22.68
CA GLY A 157 8.82 -7.45 23.15
C GLY A 157 9.93 -7.46 22.09
N ASP A 158 10.02 -8.51 21.29
CA ASP A 158 11.00 -8.62 20.21
C ASP A 158 10.67 -7.65 19.07
N PHE A 159 9.36 -7.45 18.79
CA PHE A 159 8.89 -6.44 17.85
C PHE A 159 9.35 -5.04 18.28
N ASP A 160 9.11 -4.67 19.53
CA ASP A 160 9.48 -3.35 20.07
C ASP A 160 10.98 -3.09 20.02
N VAL A 161 11.79 -4.12 20.31
CA VAL A 161 13.26 -4.04 20.25
C VAL A 161 13.79 -3.91 18.83
N CYS A 162 13.05 -4.43 17.83
CA CYS A 162 13.44 -4.37 16.41
C CYS A 162 12.86 -3.14 15.70
N TRP A 163 11.80 -2.52 16.24
CA TRP A 163 11.16 -1.38 15.58
C TRP A 163 12.09 -0.15 15.56
N PRO A 164 12.41 0.39 14.37
CA PRO A 164 13.21 1.60 14.30
C PRO A 164 12.42 2.81 14.79
N VAL A 165 12.99 3.59 15.69
CA VAL A 165 12.39 4.87 16.15
C VAL A 165 13.09 6.01 15.43
N PRO A 166 12.50 6.58 14.35
CA PRO A 166 13.11 7.66 13.61
C PRO A 166 13.12 8.96 14.41
N LYS A 167 14.25 9.68 14.36
CA LYS A 167 14.36 11.01 14.94
C LYS A 167 13.73 12.02 13.96
N LEU A 168 12.56 12.55 14.28
CA LEU A 168 11.84 13.48 13.42
C LEU A 168 12.46 14.87 13.39
N ASN A 169 13.08 15.28 14.51
CA ASN A 169 13.60 16.63 14.70
C ASN A 169 15.07 16.80 14.27
N ALA A 170 15.70 15.78 13.72
CA ALA A 170 17.09 15.85 13.26
C ALA A 170 17.24 15.08 11.93
N PRO A 171 18.07 15.58 11.01
CA PRO A 171 18.40 14.83 9.81
C PRO A 171 19.15 13.54 10.21
N PRO A 172 18.81 12.40 9.64
CA PRO A 172 19.54 11.16 9.91
C PRO A 172 20.94 11.26 9.30
N GLY A 173 21.96 10.94 10.09
CA GLY A 173 23.36 10.95 9.58
C GLY A 173 23.63 9.78 8.62
N LYS A 174 22.86 8.71 8.70
CA LYS A 174 22.86 7.54 7.81
C LYS A 174 21.43 7.02 7.66
N ALA A 175 21.19 6.20 6.66
CA ALA A 175 19.89 5.57 6.47
C ALA A 175 19.51 4.72 7.70
N VAL A 176 18.25 4.86 8.13
CA VAL A 176 17.69 4.08 9.25
C VAL A 176 17.52 2.64 8.82
N GLU A 177 17.99 1.71 9.62
CA GLU A 177 17.86 0.28 9.34
C GLU A 177 16.39 -0.15 9.44
N PRO A 178 15.83 -0.80 8.40
CA PRO A 178 14.44 -1.20 8.42
C PRO A 178 14.15 -2.30 9.44
N PHE A 179 12.92 -2.35 9.93
CA PHE A 179 12.45 -3.37 10.87
C PHE A 179 12.79 -4.81 10.46
N VAL A 180 12.58 -5.17 9.20
CA VAL A 180 12.85 -6.52 8.69
C VAL A 180 14.34 -6.87 8.68
N GLN A 181 15.23 -5.86 8.56
CA GLN A 181 16.67 -6.05 8.71
C GLN A 181 17.02 -6.37 10.17
N ASN A 182 16.51 -5.59 11.10
CA ASN A 182 16.71 -5.80 12.53
C ASN A 182 16.21 -7.17 13.00
N LEU A 183 15.06 -7.65 12.45
CA LEU A 183 14.56 -9.00 12.73
C LEU A 183 15.51 -10.08 12.26
N ALA A 184 16.08 -9.93 11.07
CA ALA A 184 17.00 -10.90 10.50
C ALA A 184 18.36 -10.91 11.25
N GLU A 185 18.90 -9.75 11.58
CA GLU A 185 20.16 -9.62 12.32
C GLU A 185 20.09 -10.20 13.74
N LYS A 186 18.94 -10.03 14.39
CA LYS A 186 18.68 -10.61 15.72
C LYS A 186 18.21 -12.06 15.66
N GLN A 187 18.14 -12.64 14.47
CA GLN A 187 17.75 -14.06 14.24
C GLN A 187 16.33 -14.40 14.71
N TYR A 188 15.45 -13.42 14.87
CA TYR A 188 14.04 -13.68 15.20
C TYR A 188 13.27 -14.24 14.02
N MET A 189 13.57 -13.78 12.80
CA MET A 189 12.93 -14.27 11.56
C MET A 189 13.87 -14.11 10.35
N PRO A 190 13.97 -15.10 9.46
CA PRO A 190 14.71 -14.97 8.21
C PRO A 190 14.16 -13.85 7.34
N LEU A 191 15.07 -13.08 6.70
CA LEU A 191 14.70 -11.93 5.87
C LEU A 191 13.74 -12.31 4.73
N GLU A 192 14.01 -13.42 4.04
CA GLU A 192 13.18 -13.90 2.93
C GLU A 192 11.74 -14.19 3.36
N LYS A 193 11.57 -14.80 4.54
CA LYS A 193 10.26 -15.09 5.11
C LYS A 193 9.50 -13.80 5.44
N SER A 194 10.20 -12.80 5.99
CA SER A 194 9.63 -11.49 6.29
C SER A 194 9.20 -10.76 5.03
N LEU A 195 10.05 -10.73 3.99
CA LEU A 195 9.73 -10.07 2.71
C LEU A 195 8.59 -10.76 1.98
N LYS A 196 8.56 -12.10 1.94
CA LYS A 196 7.45 -12.85 1.36
C LYS A 196 6.14 -12.53 2.06
N LEU A 197 6.13 -12.55 3.39
CA LEU A 197 4.95 -12.20 4.19
C LEU A 197 4.46 -10.77 3.90
N LEU A 198 5.39 -9.81 3.80
CA LEU A 198 5.04 -8.43 3.47
C LEU A 198 4.51 -8.28 2.05
N ALA A 199 5.10 -8.96 1.06
CA ALA A 199 4.60 -8.99 -0.31
C ALA A 199 3.17 -9.54 -0.38
N ASP A 200 2.92 -10.68 0.28
CA ASP A 200 1.61 -11.33 0.33
C ASP A 200 0.54 -10.42 1.00
N ARG A 201 0.92 -9.69 2.06
CA ARG A 201 0.00 -8.84 2.82
C ARG A 201 -0.23 -7.46 2.21
N SER A 202 0.80 -6.86 1.61
CA SER A 202 0.73 -5.54 0.99
C SER A 202 0.32 -5.58 -0.48
N ARG A 203 0.47 -6.75 -1.12
CA ARG A 203 0.30 -6.95 -2.57
C ARG A 203 1.22 -6.05 -3.42
N LEU A 204 2.31 -5.59 -2.85
CA LEU A 204 3.32 -4.86 -3.60
C LEU A 204 4.21 -5.81 -4.38
N ALA A 205 4.56 -5.41 -5.59
CA ALA A 205 5.54 -6.13 -6.38
C ALA A 205 6.91 -6.10 -5.69
N TYR A 206 7.60 -7.23 -5.68
CA TYR A 206 8.98 -7.31 -5.25
C TYR A 206 9.92 -6.89 -6.38
N MET A 207 10.83 -5.95 -6.12
CA MET A 207 11.80 -5.43 -7.09
C MET A 207 13.23 -5.67 -6.60
N PRO A 208 14.02 -6.52 -7.28
CA PRO A 208 15.43 -6.73 -6.97
C PRO A 208 16.25 -5.56 -7.52
N LEU A 209 16.55 -4.56 -6.69
CA LEU A 209 17.26 -3.35 -7.10
C LEU A 209 18.72 -3.58 -7.51
N ASP A 210 19.31 -4.72 -7.16
CA ASP A 210 20.66 -5.12 -7.57
C ASP A 210 20.77 -5.39 -9.06
N ARG A 211 19.65 -5.76 -9.71
CA ARG A 211 19.55 -6.10 -11.13
C ARG A 211 18.83 -5.07 -11.98
N TYR A 212 18.43 -3.96 -11.35
CA TYR A 212 17.66 -2.93 -12.00
C TYR A 212 18.53 -1.71 -12.29
N GLU A 213 18.39 -1.13 -13.50
CA GLU A 213 19.05 0.12 -13.86
C GLU A 213 18.27 1.28 -13.24
N LEU A 214 18.91 1.98 -12.30
CA LEU A 214 18.28 3.03 -11.52
C LEU A 214 18.44 4.40 -12.20
N ASP A 215 17.38 5.19 -12.24
CA ASP A 215 17.45 6.62 -12.57
C ASP A 215 18.08 7.39 -11.38
N MET A 216 19.41 7.53 -11.43
CA MET A 216 20.19 8.19 -10.37
C MET A 216 19.85 9.66 -10.22
N ASP A 217 19.45 10.33 -11.29
CA ASP A 217 19.09 11.75 -11.27
C ASP A 217 17.73 11.92 -10.59
N LEU A 218 16.75 11.07 -10.90
CA LEU A 218 15.49 11.03 -10.18
C LEU A 218 15.72 10.74 -8.68
N ALA A 219 16.54 9.73 -8.35
CA ALA A 219 16.83 9.36 -6.98
C ALA A 219 17.40 10.53 -6.16
N ARG A 220 18.26 11.35 -6.77
CA ARG A 220 18.86 12.55 -6.13
C ARG A 220 17.89 13.73 -5.98
N THR A 221 16.78 13.77 -6.74
CA THR A 221 15.78 14.83 -6.57
C THR A 221 14.95 14.66 -5.28
N ALA A 222 14.92 13.45 -4.73
CA ALA A 222 14.20 13.20 -3.50
C ALA A 222 14.93 13.77 -2.27
N PRO A 223 14.19 14.23 -1.25
CA PRO A 223 14.80 14.75 -0.03
C PRO A 223 15.61 13.67 0.70
N ARG A 224 16.92 13.89 0.83
CA ARG A 224 17.84 12.97 1.51
C ARG A 224 17.32 12.52 2.87
N ASP A 225 16.86 13.48 3.67
CA ASP A 225 16.41 13.25 5.04
C ASP A 225 15.21 12.29 5.08
N VAL A 226 14.26 12.45 4.16
CA VAL A 226 13.08 11.59 4.03
C VAL A 226 13.49 10.19 3.60
N CYS A 227 14.33 10.09 2.55
CA CYS A 227 14.80 8.82 2.04
C CYS A 227 15.58 8.01 3.07
N GLN A 228 16.47 8.68 3.83
CA GLN A 228 17.27 8.02 4.87
C GLN A 228 16.46 7.70 6.13
N ARG A 229 15.51 8.56 6.51
CA ARG A 229 14.65 8.37 7.68
C ARG A 229 13.69 7.19 7.53
N TRP A 230 13.06 7.10 6.39
CA TRP A 230 12.03 6.09 6.12
C TRP A 230 12.55 4.87 5.35
N CYS A 231 13.84 4.89 4.97
CA CYS A 231 14.44 3.86 4.12
C CYS A 231 13.58 3.62 2.86
N VAL A 232 13.42 4.67 2.06
CA VAL A 232 12.67 4.69 0.80
C VAL A 232 13.48 5.35 -0.31
N LEU A 233 13.29 4.94 -1.56
CA LEU A 233 14.04 5.48 -2.69
C LEU A 233 13.17 5.54 -3.94
N PRO A 234 12.90 6.72 -4.51
CA PRO A 234 12.43 6.82 -5.89
C PRO A 234 13.57 6.38 -6.83
N PHE A 235 13.27 5.45 -7.74
CA PHE A 235 14.34 4.82 -8.51
C PHE A 235 14.09 4.76 -10.01
N ASP A 236 12.86 4.96 -10.46
CA ASP A 236 12.54 4.97 -11.89
C ASP A 236 11.25 5.75 -12.17
N ARG A 237 11.08 6.18 -13.41
CA ARG A 237 9.92 6.92 -13.89
C ARG A 237 9.33 6.24 -15.11
N MET A 238 8.05 5.87 -15.04
CA MET A 238 7.30 5.36 -16.17
C MET A 238 6.09 6.24 -16.42
N SER A 239 6.06 6.92 -17.57
CA SER A 239 4.99 7.85 -17.95
C SER A 239 4.73 8.94 -16.88
N LYS A 240 3.58 8.91 -16.23
CA LYS A 240 3.18 9.86 -15.19
C LYS A 240 3.40 9.32 -13.77
N SER A 241 4.03 8.16 -13.62
CA SER A 241 4.25 7.51 -12.33
C SER A 241 5.73 7.41 -12.00
N VAL A 242 6.05 7.44 -10.72
CA VAL A 242 7.40 7.24 -10.17
C VAL A 242 7.39 5.98 -9.32
N PHE A 243 8.32 5.07 -9.58
CA PHE A 243 8.51 3.89 -8.76
C PHE A 243 9.31 4.23 -7.51
N VAL A 244 8.81 3.78 -6.36
CA VAL A 244 9.44 4.03 -5.06
C VAL A 244 9.68 2.69 -4.36
N ALA A 245 10.95 2.40 -4.07
CA ALA A 245 11.35 1.22 -3.32
C ALA A 245 11.20 1.44 -1.82
N THR A 246 10.72 0.42 -1.11
CA THR A 246 10.56 0.42 0.35
C THR A 246 10.77 -0.96 0.94
N CYS A 247 11.09 -1.01 2.24
CA CYS A 247 11.06 -2.22 3.06
C CYS A 247 9.88 -2.23 4.06
N ASN A 248 9.11 -1.12 4.11
CA ASN A 248 7.91 -0.99 4.92
C ASN A 248 6.74 -0.49 4.08
N PRO A 249 5.91 -1.39 3.55
CA PRO A 249 4.83 -1.05 2.64
C PRO A 249 3.67 -0.29 3.28
N PHE A 250 3.63 -0.20 4.61
CA PHE A 250 2.53 0.41 5.37
C PHE A 250 2.86 1.82 5.89
N ASN A 251 4.04 2.36 5.56
CA ASN A 251 4.47 3.68 6.00
C ASN A 251 3.80 4.79 5.17
N LYS A 252 2.70 5.34 5.68
CA LYS A 252 1.99 6.45 5.04
C LYS A 252 2.71 7.80 5.23
N GLN A 253 3.46 7.95 6.32
CA GLN A 253 4.24 9.16 6.55
C GLN A 253 5.31 9.34 5.48
N ALA A 254 5.99 8.27 5.07
CA ALA A 254 6.94 8.32 3.97
C ALA A 254 6.31 8.80 2.66
N ALA A 255 5.09 8.34 2.36
CA ALA A 255 4.35 8.79 1.18
C ALA A 255 3.99 10.28 1.27
N THR A 256 3.55 10.74 2.44
CA THR A 256 3.22 12.15 2.70
C THR A 256 4.46 13.04 2.55
N ASP A 257 5.58 12.66 3.16
CA ASP A 257 6.81 13.43 3.13
C ASP A 257 7.41 13.51 1.71
N LEU A 258 7.34 12.42 0.93
CA LEU A 258 7.77 12.40 -0.46
C LEU A 258 6.86 13.21 -1.38
N SER A 259 5.57 13.29 -1.12
CA SER A 259 4.60 14.02 -1.94
C SER A 259 4.88 15.53 -2.01
N GLY A 260 5.62 16.06 -1.05
CA GLY A 260 6.14 17.41 -1.06
C GLY A 260 7.03 17.69 -2.29
N THR A 261 7.84 16.72 -2.68
CA THR A 261 8.80 16.84 -3.79
C THR A 261 8.33 16.12 -5.05
N ILE A 262 7.78 14.92 -4.92
CA ILE A 262 7.32 14.10 -6.04
C ILE A 262 5.82 14.35 -6.25
N LYS A 263 5.47 15.06 -7.33
CA LYS A 263 4.09 15.39 -7.69
C LYS A 263 3.43 14.30 -8.53
N ASN A 264 4.21 13.37 -9.04
CA ASN A 264 3.73 12.24 -9.82
C ASN A 264 3.08 11.17 -8.92
N ARG A 265 2.23 10.32 -9.50
CA ARG A 265 1.72 9.14 -8.80
C ARG A 265 2.89 8.23 -8.39
N MET A 266 2.96 7.89 -7.12
CA MET A 266 3.98 6.96 -6.60
C MET A 266 3.46 5.53 -6.68
N LEU A 267 4.27 4.65 -7.29
CA LEU A 267 4.06 3.21 -7.34
C LEU A 267 5.09 2.55 -6.41
N TRP A 268 4.60 2.00 -5.32
CA TRP A 268 5.45 1.40 -4.31
C TRP A 268 5.85 -0.01 -4.68
N CYS A 269 7.13 -0.34 -4.47
CA CYS A 269 7.69 -1.68 -4.68
C CYS A 269 8.45 -2.13 -3.44
N LEU A 270 8.29 -3.39 -3.09
CA LEU A 270 9.04 -4.00 -1.99
C LEU A 270 10.42 -4.42 -2.48
N THR A 271 11.45 -4.20 -1.66
CA THR A 271 12.84 -4.59 -1.99
C THR A 271 13.59 -5.11 -0.77
N THR A 272 14.79 -5.67 -0.99
CA THR A 272 15.64 -6.07 0.14
C THR A 272 16.20 -4.87 0.87
N PRO A 273 16.27 -4.91 2.21
CA PRO A 273 16.93 -3.87 3.00
C PRO A 273 18.39 -3.65 2.61
N THR A 274 19.12 -4.74 2.36
CA THR A 274 20.55 -4.71 2.01
C THR A 274 20.80 -3.90 0.74
N ASP A 275 20.02 -4.14 -0.31
CA ASP A 275 20.16 -3.42 -1.56
C ASP A 275 19.75 -1.96 -1.40
N LEU A 276 18.63 -1.71 -0.72
CA LEU A 276 18.14 -0.37 -0.51
C LEU A 276 19.12 0.50 0.28
N LEU A 277 19.65 -0.03 1.40
CA LEU A 277 20.65 0.67 2.22
C LEU A 277 21.96 0.94 1.43
N ARG A 278 22.41 -0.05 0.66
CA ARG A 278 23.59 0.08 -0.21
C ARG A 278 23.40 1.19 -1.25
N ILE A 279 22.23 1.26 -1.87
CA ILE A 279 21.92 2.24 -2.90
C ILE A 279 21.74 3.63 -2.29
N LEU A 280 21.01 3.75 -1.16
CA LEU A 280 20.89 5.02 -0.43
C LEU A 280 22.26 5.59 -0.06
N GLY A 281 23.21 4.74 0.35
CA GLY A 281 24.59 5.14 0.62
C GLY A 281 25.38 5.59 -0.63
N LYS A 282 25.00 5.13 -1.84
CA LYS A 282 25.61 5.60 -3.11
C LYS A 282 24.98 6.88 -3.61
N VAL A 283 23.66 7.02 -3.50
CA VAL A 283 22.90 8.18 -3.98
C VAL A 283 23.20 9.43 -3.15
N PHE A 284 23.29 9.29 -1.83
CA PHE A 284 23.39 10.37 -0.87
C PHE A 284 24.75 10.41 -0.14
N ARG A 285 25.80 10.19 -0.87
CA ARG A 285 27.19 10.38 -0.39
C ARG A 285 27.48 11.79 0.02
#